data_bb7b89df154f148aeacf5ae27db8975c
#
_entry.id   bb7b89df154f148aeacf5ae27db8975c
#
_cell.length_a   1.000
_cell.length_b   1.000
_cell.length_c   1.000
_cell.angle_alpha   90.00
_cell.angle_beta   90.00
_cell.angle_gamma   90.00
#
_symmetry.space_group_name_H-M   'P 1'
#
loop_
_entity.id
_entity.type
_entity.pdbx_description
1 polymer ?
#
loop_
_entity_poly.entity_id
_entity_poly.type
_entity_poly.pdbx_seq_one_letter_code
_entity_poly.pdbx_strand_id
1 'polypeptide(L)'
;MKQKVVISGNLERDLVSAISECEHDRIFVLTDETTQQLCWPKIKNFKALKDCTPIIIKATDTHKNLDTLAEVWQALSNGGATRHSLMINLGGGMVTDLGGFAASTFKRGIDFINIPTTLLAMVDASVGGKTGINFGGLKNEIGVFSDSRFVIINTQFLDTLDHDNICSGYAEMLKHGLISDERTWAELVTFDLDNPDLNQLQRMVAESIKVKERIVETDPHEHGIRKALNLGHTMGHAFESFAMRRGTPILHGYAVAYGMIGELYMSARKTAFPTDRMHQTVRFIRENYGTLNITCDDYPTLIELMHHDKKNTSGIINFTLLGNVGDIRINQTANEEEIKEALDFFREG
;
A
#
# COMPACT_ATOMS: atom_id res chain seq x y z
N MET A 1 -12.57 -8.93 15.52
CA MET A 1 -13.53 -7.79 15.37
C MET A 1 -13.24 -7.16 14.01
N LYS A 2 -14.22 -6.82 13.21
CA LYS A 2 -14.02 -6.34 11.85
C LYS A 2 -13.52 -4.87 11.87
N GLN A 3 -12.49 -4.55 11.09
CA GLN A 3 -11.98 -3.19 10.88
C GLN A 3 -13.11 -2.28 10.35
N LYS A 4 -13.25 -1.09 10.90
CA LYS A 4 -14.17 -0.06 10.38
C LYS A 4 -13.39 1.01 9.61
N VAL A 5 -13.71 1.21 8.32
CA VAL A 5 -13.11 2.27 7.52
C VAL A 5 -14.06 3.48 7.47
N VAL A 6 -13.53 4.65 7.81
CA VAL A 6 -14.27 5.92 7.88
C VAL A 6 -13.64 6.92 6.90
N ILE A 7 -14.38 7.28 5.86
CA ILE A 7 -14.00 8.40 4.97
C ILE A 7 -14.47 9.69 5.67
N SER A 8 -13.51 10.39 6.25
CA SER A 8 -13.79 11.48 7.17
C SER A 8 -13.95 12.83 6.45
N GLY A 9 -15.11 13.43 6.61
CA GLY A 9 -15.34 14.84 6.26
C GLY A 9 -15.04 15.81 7.41
N ASN A 10 -14.91 15.30 8.65
CA ASN A 10 -14.55 16.08 9.84
C ASN A 10 -13.71 15.20 10.77
N LEU A 11 -12.40 15.32 10.66
CA LEU A 11 -11.44 14.44 11.32
C LEU A 11 -11.56 14.46 12.85
N GLU A 12 -11.75 15.65 13.47
CA GLU A 12 -11.87 15.74 14.93
C GLU A 12 -13.09 15.00 15.44
N ARG A 13 -14.27 15.22 14.84
CA ARG A 13 -15.50 14.54 15.21
C ARG A 13 -15.37 13.00 15.06
N ASP A 14 -14.85 12.58 13.91
CA ASP A 14 -14.80 11.15 13.57
C ASP A 14 -13.75 10.41 14.42
N LEU A 15 -12.63 11.10 14.76
CA LEU A 15 -11.64 10.57 15.70
C LEU A 15 -12.18 10.47 17.12
N VAL A 16 -12.89 11.49 17.61
CA VAL A 16 -13.56 11.44 18.92
C VAL A 16 -14.55 10.28 18.99
N SER A 17 -15.34 10.08 17.94
CA SER A 17 -16.27 8.94 17.85
C SER A 17 -15.53 7.61 17.89
N ALA A 18 -14.48 7.44 17.11
CA ALA A 18 -13.70 6.22 17.06
C ALA A 18 -13.02 5.89 18.41
N ILE A 19 -12.45 6.90 19.07
CA ILE A 19 -11.84 6.75 20.40
C ILE A 19 -12.89 6.33 21.42
N SER A 20 -14.10 6.91 21.38
CA SER A 20 -15.18 6.59 22.33
C SER A 20 -15.71 5.16 22.19
N GLU A 21 -15.55 4.52 21.03
CA GLU A 21 -15.89 3.12 20.80
C GLU A 21 -14.78 2.14 21.24
N CYS A 22 -13.59 2.66 21.56
CA CYS A 22 -12.47 1.87 22.06
C CYS A 22 -12.37 2.04 23.58
N GLU A 23 -12.55 0.96 24.33
CA GLU A 23 -12.25 0.99 25.77
C GLU A 23 -10.76 1.28 25.97
N HIS A 24 -10.42 2.35 26.69
CA HIS A 24 -9.02 2.72 26.89
C HIS A 24 -8.77 3.44 28.22
N ASP A 25 -7.60 3.22 28.77
CA ASP A 25 -7.08 3.92 29.95
C ASP A 25 -6.04 5.00 29.59
N ARG A 26 -5.34 4.81 28.48
CA ARG A 26 -4.31 5.72 27.96
C ARG A 26 -4.33 5.72 26.44
N ILE A 27 -3.92 6.84 25.84
CA ILE A 27 -3.76 6.99 24.41
C ILE A 27 -2.28 7.27 24.08
N PHE A 28 -1.75 6.50 23.16
CA PHE A 28 -0.41 6.71 22.58
C PHE A 28 -0.58 7.08 21.11
N VAL A 29 0.18 8.08 20.63
CA VAL A 29 0.16 8.48 19.22
C VAL A 29 1.53 8.22 18.62
N LEU A 30 1.60 7.28 17.68
CA LEU A 30 2.80 6.95 16.92
C LEU A 30 2.86 7.79 15.66
N THR A 31 4.00 8.46 15.45
CA THR A 31 4.37 9.17 14.22
C THR A 31 5.80 8.82 13.85
N ASP A 32 6.18 9.04 12.61
CA ASP A 32 7.59 9.22 12.26
C ASP A 32 7.99 10.71 12.31
N GLU A 33 9.29 11.02 12.16
CA GLU A 33 9.83 12.38 12.20
C GLU A 33 9.13 13.30 11.17
N THR A 34 8.81 12.80 9.98
CA THR A 34 8.16 13.58 8.91
C THR A 34 6.70 13.87 9.27
N THR A 35 5.95 12.86 9.67
CA THR A 35 4.53 13.01 10.03
C THR A 35 4.35 13.76 11.35
N GLN A 36 5.34 13.69 12.25
CA GLN A 36 5.39 14.53 13.45
C GLN A 36 5.47 16.02 13.09
N GLN A 37 6.22 16.38 12.05
CA GLN A 37 6.35 17.77 11.61
C GLN A 37 5.17 18.26 10.77
N LEU A 38 4.67 17.44 9.85
CA LEU A 38 3.73 17.86 8.82
C LEU A 38 2.26 17.51 9.16
N CYS A 39 2.02 16.40 9.83
CA CYS A 39 0.67 15.87 10.06
C CYS A 39 0.17 16.08 11.50
N TRP A 40 1.05 15.86 12.50
CA TRP A 40 0.71 16.06 13.91
C TRP A 40 0.16 17.44 14.25
N PRO A 41 0.71 18.57 13.72
CA PRO A 41 0.16 19.91 13.97
C PRO A 41 -1.32 20.08 13.61
N LYS A 42 -1.83 19.28 12.65
CA LYS A 42 -3.23 19.34 12.21
C LYS A 42 -4.21 18.73 13.23
N ILE A 43 -3.73 17.86 14.13
CA ILE A 43 -4.61 17.13 15.08
C ILE A 43 -4.22 17.30 16.55
N LYS A 44 -3.03 17.78 16.89
CA LYS A 44 -2.52 17.88 18.27
C LYS A 44 -3.41 18.66 19.24
N ASN A 45 -4.24 19.57 18.73
CA ASN A 45 -5.13 20.41 19.53
C ASN A 45 -6.52 19.78 19.73
N PHE A 46 -6.78 18.60 19.18
CA PHE A 46 -8.05 17.93 19.38
C PHE A 46 -8.21 17.54 20.85
N LYS A 47 -9.40 17.82 21.42
CA LYS A 47 -9.65 17.56 22.85
C LYS A 47 -9.40 16.10 23.26
N ALA A 48 -9.70 15.16 22.38
CA ALA A 48 -9.51 13.74 22.63
C ALA A 48 -8.03 13.32 22.77
N LEU A 49 -7.10 14.16 22.28
CA LEU A 49 -5.66 13.88 22.29
C LEU A 49 -4.91 14.69 23.36
N LYS A 50 -5.62 15.45 24.21
CA LYS A 50 -5.00 16.35 25.20
C LYS A 50 -3.98 15.68 26.13
N ASP A 51 -4.29 14.47 26.56
CA ASP A 51 -3.48 13.72 27.52
C ASP A 51 -2.78 12.49 26.87
N CYS A 52 -2.63 12.51 25.53
CA CYS A 52 -1.96 11.42 24.83
C CYS A 52 -0.43 11.46 25.00
N THR A 53 0.21 10.31 24.92
CA THR A 53 1.67 10.17 24.94
C THR A 53 2.19 10.01 23.51
N PRO A 54 2.98 10.96 22.97
CA PRO A 54 3.56 10.83 21.64
C PRO A 54 4.71 9.82 21.64
N ILE A 55 4.80 9.03 20.56
CA ILE A 55 5.93 8.15 20.25
C ILE A 55 6.40 8.55 18.86
N ILE A 56 7.67 8.92 18.73
CA ILE A 56 8.24 9.39 17.45
C ILE A 56 9.34 8.43 17.05
N ILE A 57 9.24 7.88 15.86
CA ILE A 57 10.24 6.97 15.28
C ILE A 57 10.94 7.64 14.09
N LYS A 58 12.06 7.09 13.66
CA LYS A 58 12.75 7.55 12.46
C LYS A 58 11.89 7.32 11.22
N ALA A 59 11.95 8.27 10.30
CA ALA A 59 11.26 8.16 9.02
C ALA A 59 11.95 7.15 8.07
N THR A 60 11.31 6.81 6.99
CA THR A 60 11.70 5.92 5.89
C THR A 60 11.54 4.42 6.14
N ASP A 61 11.27 3.69 5.05
CA ASP A 61 11.01 2.24 5.09
C ASP A 61 12.24 1.41 5.57
N THR A 62 13.44 1.96 5.51
CA THR A 62 14.64 1.34 6.07
C THR A 62 14.59 1.19 7.59
N HIS A 63 13.80 2.00 8.26
CA HIS A 63 13.56 1.94 9.71
C HIS A 63 12.33 1.10 10.08
N LYS A 64 11.65 0.49 9.11
CA LYS A 64 10.59 -0.49 9.36
C LYS A 64 11.17 -1.85 9.75
N ASN A 65 11.85 -1.92 10.88
CA ASN A 65 12.65 -3.06 11.31
C ASN A 65 12.44 -3.41 12.79
N LEU A 66 13.12 -4.46 13.24
CA LEU A 66 13.00 -4.98 14.62
C LEU A 66 13.48 -3.96 15.67
N ASP A 67 14.51 -3.19 15.36
CA ASP A 67 15.07 -2.23 16.33
C ASP A 67 14.07 -1.12 16.61
N THR A 68 13.49 -0.52 15.58
CA THR A 68 12.42 0.48 15.71
C THR A 68 11.17 -0.09 16.38
N LEU A 69 10.82 -1.35 16.10
CA LEU A 69 9.71 -2.02 16.78
C LEU A 69 9.98 -2.14 18.28
N ALA A 70 11.21 -2.50 18.67
CA ALA A 70 11.62 -2.58 20.08
C ALA A 70 11.58 -1.21 20.76
N GLU A 71 11.96 -0.13 20.06
CA GLU A 71 11.83 1.25 20.56
C GLU A 71 10.37 1.60 20.88
N VAL A 72 9.41 1.23 19.99
CA VAL A 72 7.97 1.46 20.22
C VAL A 72 7.48 0.67 21.43
N TRP A 73 7.84 -0.61 21.58
CA TRP A 73 7.46 -1.39 22.77
C TRP A 73 8.04 -0.81 24.03
N GLN A 74 9.28 -0.34 24.00
CA GLN A 74 9.92 0.29 25.16
C GLN A 74 9.20 1.61 25.52
N ALA A 75 8.82 2.42 24.53
CA ALA A 75 8.08 3.66 24.75
C ALA A 75 6.69 3.40 25.36
N LEU A 76 5.96 2.39 24.86
CA LEU A 76 4.68 1.95 25.44
C LEU A 76 4.87 1.50 26.90
N SER A 77 5.90 0.69 27.18
CA SER A 77 6.18 0.20 28.54
C SER A 77 6.53 1.33 29.51
N ASN A 78 7.43 2.24 29.10
CA ASN A 78 7.84 3.39 29.89
C ASN A 78 6.69 4.36 30.14
N GLY A 79 5.79 4.53 29.17
CA GLY A 79 4.57 5.34 29.29
C GLY A 79 3.48 4.69 30.14
N GLY A 80 3.72 3.48 30.68
CA GLY A 80 2.78 2.76 31.54
C GLY A 80 1.58 2.20 30.77
N ALA A 81 1.76 1.82 29.52
CA ALA A 81 0.70 1.20 28.73
C ALA A 81 0.21 -0.10 29.39
N THR A 82 -1.11 -0.29 29.41
CA THR A 82 -1.79 -1.49 29.92
C THR A 82 -2.34 -2.31 28.75
N ARG A 83 -3.12 -3.35 29.03
CA ARG A 83 -3.87 -4.12 28.01
C ARG A 83 -5.06 -3.35 27.44
N HIS A 84 -5.48 -2.29 28.11
CA HIS A 84 -6.59 -1.44 27.72
C HIS A 84 -6.12 -0.12 27.10
N SER A 85 -4.81 0.05 26.84
CA SER A 85 -4.33 1.24 26.18
C SER A 85 -4.67 1.23 24.68
N LEU A 86 -4.85 2.41 24.11
CA LEU A 86 -5.18 2.63 22.71
C LEU A 86 -3.96 3.24 22.00
N MET A 87 -3.58 2.69 20.86
CA MET A 87 -2.53 3.25 20.00
C MET A 87 -3.15 3.88 18.76
N ILE A 88 -2.74 5.10 18.42
CA ILE A 88 -3.14 5.79 17.20
C ILE A 88 -1.89 5.92 16.31
N ASN A 89 -1.93 5.32 15.13
CA ASN A 89 -0.86 5.37 14.14
C ASN A 89 -1.17 6.48 13.14
N LEU A 90 -0.49 7.61 13.25
CA LEU A 90 -0.61 8.76 12.35
C LEU A 90 0.57 8.78 11.37
N GLY A 91 0.41 8.24 10.18
CA GLY A 91 1.51 8.19 9.22
C GLY A 91 1.23 7.43 7.95
N GLY A 92 2.26 7.27 7.13
CA GLY A 92 2.23 6.46 5.93
C GLY A 92 2.23 4.96 6.22
N GLY A 93 2.39 4.13 5.19
CA GLY A 93 2.39 2.67 5.29
C GLY A 93 3.41 2.12 6.29
N MET A 94 4.60 2.74 6.38
CA MET A 94 5.63 2.36 7.37
C MET A 94 5.09 2.48 8.81
N VAL A 95 4.45 3.58 9.15
CA VAL A 95 3.90 3.83 10.50
C VAL A 95 2.69 2.95 10.79
N THR A 96 1.80 2.77 9.83
CA THR A 96 0.60 1.94 10.02
C THR A 96 0.93 0.45 10.15
N ASP A 97 1.90 -0.06 9.38
CA ASP A 97 2.32 -1.47 9.43
C ASP A 97 3.09 -1.78 10.72
N LEU A 98 4.14 -1.00 11.00
CA LEU A 98 4.97 -1.20 12.20
C LEU A 98 4.16 -0.93 13.47
N GLY A 99 3.38 0.15 13.49
CA GLY A 99 2.53 0.49 14.62
C GLY A 99 1.44 -0.54 14.87
N GLY A 100 0.79 -1.02 13.82
CA GLY A 100 -0.19 -2.10 13.90
C GLY A 100 0.44 -3.39 14.45
N PHE A 101 1.65 -3.73 14.00
CA PHE A 101 2.40 -4.89 14.51
C PHE A 101 2.84 -4.70 15.97
N ALA A 102 3.31 -3.51 16.33
CA ALA A 102 3.64 -3.17 17.71
C ALA A 102 2.44 -3.32 18.64
N ALA A 103 1.29 -2.76 18.26
CA ALA A 103 0.06 -2.87 19.04
C ALA A 103 -0.41 -4.32 19.16
N SER A 104 -0.35 -5.10 18.08
CA SER A 104 -0.80 -6.49 18.02
C SER A 104 0.03 -7.44 18.89
N THR A 105 1.29 -7.10 19.14
CA THR A 105 2.23 -7.95 19.89
C THR A 105 2.49 -7.46 21.31
N PHE A 106 2.30 -6.17 21.59
CA PHE A 106 2.47 -5.62 22.93
C PHE A 106 1.40 -6.20 23.90
N LYS A 107 1.83 -6.79 25.01
CA LYS A 107 0.96 -7.42 26.03
C LYS A 107 -0.10 -8.42 25.46
N ARG A 108 0.19 -9.04 24.33
CA ARG A 108 -0.67 -9.94 23.52
C ARG A 108 -1.80 -9.24 22.80
N GLY A 109 -1.61 -7.96 22.49
CA GLY A 109 -2.53 -7.13 21.73
C GLY A 109 -3.16 -6.02 22.56
N ILE A 110 -3.09 -4.80 22.02
CA ILE A 110 -3.85 -3.63 22.44
C ILE A 110 -4.62 -3.10 21.23
N ASP A 111 -5.70 -2.38 21.46
CA ASP A 111 -6.46 -1.77 20.38
C ASP A 111 -5.66 -0.67 19.68
N PHE A 112 -5.86 -0.52 18.36
CA PHE A 112 -5.24 0.56 17.61
C PHE A 112 -6.15 1.14 16.52
N ILE A 113 -5.90 2.40 16.18
CA ILE A 113 -6.55 3.17 15.12
C ILE A 113 -5.48 3.63 14.13
N ASN A 114 -5.72 3.46 12.84
CA ASN A 114 -4.87 4.01 11.79
C ASN A 114 -5.46 5.31 11.25
N ILE A 115 -4.62 6.36 11.16
CA ILE A 115 -4.89 7.61 10.44
C ILE A 115 -3.82 7.71 9.33
N PRO A 116 -4.07 7.10 8.16
CA PRO A 116 -3.10 7.10 7.07
C PRO A 116 -2.93 8.52 6.50
N THR A 117 -1.67 8.91 6.26
CA THR A 117 -1.33 10.25 5.80
C THR A 117 -0.77 10.28 4.38
N THR A 118 -0.41 9.13 3.79
CA THR A 118 -0.02 9.03 2.38
C THR A 118 -1.14 8.41 1.56
N LEU A 119 -1.24 8.78 0.28
CA LEU A 119 -2.25 8.20 -0.61
C LEU A 119 -2.13 6.67 -0.67
N LEU A 120 -0.90 6.14 -0.75
CA LEU A 120 -0.64 4.70 -0.72
C LEU A 120 -1.20 4.04 0.57
N ALA A 121 -0.99 4.65 1.72
CA ALA A 121 -1.52 4.12 2.97
C ALA A 121 -3.05 4.20 3.04
N MET A 122 -3.65 5.26 2.49
CA MET A 122 -5.11 5.44 2.46
C MET A 122 -5.81 4.34 1.64
N VAL A 123 -5.29 4.05 0.45
CA VAL A 123 -5.95 3.14 -0.50
C VAL A 123 -5.48 1.69 -0.38
N ASP A 124 -4.32 1.46 0.24
CA ASP A 124 -3.73 0.13 0.31
C ASP A 124 -3.25 -0.26 1.71
N ALA A 125 -2.13 0.27 2.20
CA ALA A 125 -1.41 -0.31 3.33
C ALA A 125 -2.22 -0.38 4.64
N SER A 126 -3.05 0.62 4.98
CA SER A 126 -3.79 0.65 6.25
C SER A 126 -5.05 -0.21 6.27
N VAL A 127 -5.50 -0.73 5.10
CA VAL A 127 -6.74 -1.49 4.96
C VAL A 127 -6.44 -2.98 4.74
N GLY A 128 -7.11 -3.84 5.50
CA GLY A 128 -7.02 -5.30 5.33
C GLY A 128 -6.10 -6.03 6.31
N GLY A 129 -5.71 -5.36 7.41
CA GLY A 129 -5.14 -6.01 8.59
C GLY A 129 -3.74 -6.59 8.45
N LYS A 130 -3.06 -6.41 7.32
CA LYS A 130 -1.65 -6.81 7.18
C LYS A 130 -0.80 -5.82 7.97
N THR A 131 -0.07 -6.29 8.98
CA THR A 131 0.87 -5.50 9.77
C THR A 131 2.20 -6.23 9.83
N GLY A 132 3.32 -5.51 9.92
CA GLY A 132 4.61 -6.18 9.93
C GLY A 132 5.81 -5.26 9.78
N ILE A 133 6.98 -5.90 9.72
CA ILE A 133 8.28 -5.27 9.59
C ILE A 133 9.14 -5.96 8.54
N ASN A 134 10.16 -5.26 8.09
CA ASN A 134 11.23 -5.80 7.25
C ASN A 134 12.21 -6.60 8.14
N PHE A 135 12.74 -7.69 7.63
CA PHE A 135 13.71 -8.52 8.35
C PHE A 135 14.66 -9.24 7.38
N GLY A 136 15.94 -9.32 7.75
CA GLY A 136 16.95 -10.02 6.96
C GLY A 136 17.15 -9.47 5.54
N GLY A 137 16.89 -8.17 5.32
CA GLY A 137 16.96 -7.54 4.00
C GLY A 137 15.72 -7.75 3.13
N LEU A 138 14.69 -8.43 3.65
CA LEU A 138 13.44 -8.68 2.95
C LEU A 138 12.33 -7.78 3.49
N LYS A 139 11.50 -7.24 2.57
CA LYS A 139 10.34 -6.39 2.93
C LYS A 139 9.18 -7.22 3.50
N ASN A 140 8.54 -6.71 4.54
CA ASN A 140 7.32 -7.28 5.14
C ASN A 140 7.46 -8.78 5.46
N GLU A 141 8.65 -9.21 5.95
CA GLU A 141 8.96 -10.62 6.18
C GLU A 141 8.29 -11.15 7.45
N ILE A 142 8.21 -10.33 8.48
CA ILE A 142 7.62 -10.71 9.76
C ILE A 142 6.39 -9.83 10.02
N GLY A 143 5.25 -10.46 10.28
CA GLY A 143 4.01 -9.75 10.55
C GLY A 143 2.88 -10.64 10.99
N VAL A 144 1.73 -10.02 11.24
CA VAL A 144 0.49 -10.70 11.62
C VAL A 144 -0.69 -10.10 10.85
N PHE A 145 -1.75 -10.88 10.68
CA PHE A 145 -3.04 -10.35 10.30
C PHE A 145 -3.75 -9.85 11.56
N SER A 146 -3.85 -8.53 11.70
CA SER A 146 -4.51 -7.89 12.86
C SER A 146 -5.22 -6.63 12.41
N ASP A 147 -6.54 -6.63 12.53
CA ASP A 147 -7.37 -5.50 12.16
C ASP A 147 -7.23 -4.35 13.16
N SER A 148 -7.00 -3.13 12.68
CA SER A 148 -7.24 -1.92 13.48
C SER A 148 -8.73 -1.80 13.82
N ARG A 149 -9.06 -1.16 14.92
CA ARG A 149 -10.46 -0.85 15.27
C ARG A 149 -11.09 0.05 14.20
N PHE A 150 -10.31 1.08 13.81
CA PHE A 150 -10.70 2.04 12.80
C PHE A 150 -9.54 2.36 11.87
N VAL A 151 -9.86 2.63 10.60
CA VAL A 151 -9.03 3.39 9.68
C VAL A 151 -9.78 4.69 9.38
N ILE A 152 -9.23 5.83 9.78
CA ILE A 152 -9.85 7.14 9.54
C ILE A 152 -9.10 7.83 8.41
N ILE A 153 -9.73 7.90 7.26
CA ILE A 153 -9.15 8.44 6.04
C ILE A 153 -9.61 9.87 5.86
N ASN A 154 -8.66 10.79 5.82
CA ASN A 154 -8.94 12.19 5.55
C ASN A 154 -7.92 12.75 4.57
N THR A 155 -8.39 13.19 3.41
CA THR A 155 -7.55 13.66 2.29
C THR A 155 -6.85 14.99 2.55
N GLN A 156 -7.13 15.70 3.66
CA GLN A 156 -6.37 16.89 4.05
C GLN A 156 -4.87 16.64 4.28
N PHE A 157 -4.47 15.37 4.49
CA PHE A 157 -3.05 15.03 4.63
C PHE A 157 -2.33 14.97 3.29
N LEU A 158 -3.04 14.86 2.16
CA LEU A 158 -2.43 14.82 0.84
C LEU A 158 -1.72 16.13 0.47
N ASP A 159 -2.10 17.27 1.08
CA ASP A 159 -1.40 18.54 0.93
C ASP A 159 0.01 18.58 1.58
N THR A 160 0.36 17.54 2.36
CA THR A 160 1.70 17.35 2.94
C THR A 160 2.63 16.50 2.09
N LEU A 161 2.13 15.94 0.97
CA LEU A 161 2.88 15.05 0.10
C LEU A 161 3.47 15.80 -1.09
N ASP A 162 4.62 15.34 -1.55
CA ASP A 162 5.13 15.67 -2.86
C ASP A 162 4.39 14.91 -3.97
N HIS A 163 4.60 15.33 -5.21
CA HIS A 163 4.00 14.73 -6.39
C HIS A 163 4.32 13.23 -6.51
N ASP A 164 5.55 12.82 -6.25
CA ASP A 164 5.98 11.42 -6.39
C ASP A 164 5.25 10.51 -5.41
N ASN A 165 4.99 10.96 -4.19
CA ASN A 165 4.20 10.21 -3.21
C ASN A 165 2.71 10.15 -3.57
N ILE A 166 2.15 11.16 -4.21
CA ILE A 166 0.81 11.11 -4.80
C ILE A 166 0.77 10.06 -5.91
N CYS A 167 1.67 10.12 -6.87
CA CYS A 167 1.79 9.14 -7.95
C CYS A 167 1.96 7.71 -7.42
N SER A 168 2.80 7.53 -6.39
CA SER A 168 3.01 6.22 -5.78
C SER A 168 1.71 5.62 -5.23
N GLY A 169 0.88 6.40 -4.55
CA GLY A 169 -0.43 5.92 -4.09
C GLY A 169 -1.43 5.74 -5.24
N TYR A 170 -1.36 6.58 -6.25
CA TYR A 170 -2.26 6.53 -7.39
C TYR A 170 -2.07 5.28 -8.27
N ALA A 171 -0.88 4.72 -8.32
CA ALA A 171 -0.63 3.44 -8.99
C ALA A 171 -1.50 2.30 -8.42
N GLU A 172 -1.71 2.28 -7.10
CA GLU A 172 -2.60 1.32 -6.46
C GLU A 172 -4.07 1.57 -6.81
N MET A 173 -4.47 2.84 -6.93
CA MET A 173 -5.81 3.18 -7.41
C MET A 173 -6.02 2.72 -8.85
N LEU A 174 -5.04 2.93 -9.73
CA LEU A 174 -5.07 2.45 -11.12
C LEU A 174 -5.22 0.92 -11.17
N LYS A 175 -4.48 0.19 -10.36
CA LYS A 175 -4.65 -1.26 -10.18
C LYS A 175 -6.08 -1.60 -9.74
N HIS A 176 -6.63 -0.89 -8.75
CA HIS A 176 -8.01 -1.11 -8.30
C HIS A 176 -9.04 -0.85 -9.40
N GLY A 177 -8.83 0.15 -10.25
CA GLY A 177 -9.66 0.38 -11.44
C GLY A 177 -9.62 -0.80 -12.41
N LEU A 178 -8.43 -1.28 -12.75
CA LEU A 178 -8.25 -2.41 -13.67
C LEU A 178 -8.92 -3.71 -13.17
N ILE A 179 -8.92 -3.96 -11.86
CA ILE A 179 -9.53 -5.16 -11.26
C ILE A 179 -11.00 -4.99 -10.88
N SER A 180 -11.60 -3.81 -11.10
CA SER A 180 -12.98 -3.53 -10.71
C SER A 180 -13.95 -3.45 -11.89
N ASP A 181 -13.98 -2.34 -12.59
CA ASP A 181 -14.91 -2.10 -13.71
C ASP A 181 -14.39 -1.00 -14.66
N GLU A 182 -14.95 -1.02 -15.88
CA GLU A 182 -14.57 -0.13 -16.99
C GLU A 182 -14.74 1.36 -16.64
N ARG A 183 -15.79 1.73 -15.90
CA ARG A 183 -16.06 3.13 -15.54
C ARG A 183 -14.97 3.66 -14.59
N THR A 184 -14.66 2.89 -13.55
CA THR A 184 -13.63 3.26 -12.56
C THR A 184 -12.27 3.35 -13.23
N TRP A 185 -11.90 2.38 -14.07
CA TRP A 185 -10.66 2.41 -14.83
C TRP A 185 -10.59 3.64 -15.76
N ALA A 186 -11.66 3.94 -16.52
CA ALA A 186 -11.66 5.06 -17.45
C ALA A 186 -11.50 6.42 -16.74
N GLU A 187 -12.10 6.60 -15.56
CA GLU A 187 -11.91 7.81 -14.75
C GLU A 187 -10.46 7.95 -14.31
N LEU A 188 -9.82 6.84 -13.91
CA LEU A 188 -8.45 6.83 -13.43
C LEU A 188 -7.42 7.13 -14.53
N VAL A 189 -7.56 6.58 -15.73
CA VAL A 189 -6.61 6.83 -16.84
C VAL A 189 -6.79 8.19 -17.51
N THR A 190 -7.78 8.97 -17.10
CA THR A 190 -8.02 10.32 -17.62
C THR A 190 -7.80 11.43 -16.59
N PHE A 191 -7.44 11.06 -15.36
CA PHE A 191 -7.21 12.02 -14.28
C PHE A 191 -5.87 12.76 -14.45
N ASP A 192 -5.89 14.08 -14.27
CA ASP A 192 -4.70 14.92 -14.33
C ASP A 192 -3.95 14.87 -12.99
N LEU A 193 -2.81 14.16 -12.95
CA LEU A 193 -1.96 14.05 -11.76
C LEU A 193 -1.08 15.28 -11.53
N ASP A 194 -0.80 16.06 -12.57
CA ASP A 194 0.00 17.28 -12.44
C ASP A 194 -0.81 18.42 -11.79
N ASN A 195 -2.15 18.45 -12.06
CA ASN A 195 -3.05 19.45 -11.51
C ASN A 195 -4.30 18.78 -10.90
N PRO A 196 -4.16 18.03 -9.80
CA PRO A 196 -5.24 17.20 -9.29
C PRO A 196 -6.41 18.01 -8.72
N ASP A 197 -7.63 17.75 -9.19
CA ASP A 197 -8.83 18.16 -8.47
C ASP A 197 -8.98 17.33 -7.19
N LEU A 198 -8.69 17.95 -6.04
CA LEU A 198 -8.72 17.26 -4.74
C LEU A 198 -10.11 16.74 -4.37
N ASN A 199 -11.20 17.36 -4.82
CA ASN A 199 -12.56 16.86 -4.58
C ASN A 199 -12.84 15.61 -5.42
N GLN A 200 -12.38 15.61 -6.67
CA GLN A 200 -12.46 14.41 -7.51
C GLN A 200 -11.59 13.30 -6.92
N LEU A 201 -10.34 13.59 -6.56
CA LEU A 201 -9.43 12.63 -5.96
C LEU A 201 -10.01 12.01 -4.68
N GLN A 202 -10.66 12.79 -3.83
CA GLN A 202 -11.31 12.28 -2.61
C GLN A 202 -12.41 11.24 -2.93
N ARG A 203 -13.23 11.49 -3.94
CA ARG A 203 -14.25 10.52 -4.38
C ARG A 203 -13.61 9.25 -4.94
N MET A 204 -12.58 9.40 -5.76
CA MET A 204 -11.84 8.27 -6.35
C MET A 204 -11.14 7.43 -5.28
N VAL A 205 -10.56 8.06 -4.26
CA VAL A 205 -9.98 7.39 -3.08
C VAL A 205 -11.06 6.54 -2.38
N ALA A 206 -12.23 7.12 -2.14
CA ALA A 206 -13.33 6.40 -1.48
C ALA A 206 -13.79 5.18 -2.31
N GLU A 207 -13.89 5.29 -3.63
CA GLU A 207 -14.23 4.15 -4.50
C GLU A 207 -13.10 3.10 -4.54
N SER A 208 -11.85 3.52 -4.62
CA SER A 208 -10.68 2.63 -4.57
C SER A 208 -10.65 1.79 -3.30
N ILE A 209 -10.94 2.40 -2.15
CA ILE A 209 -11.00 1.70 -0.84
C ILE A 209 -12.12 0.66 -0.85
N LYS A 210 -13.31 0.96 -1.38
CA LYS A 210 -14.41 -0.01 -1.47
C LYS A 210 -14.05 -1.24 -2.30
N VAL A 211 -13.26 -1.07 -3.36
CA VAL A 211 -12.75 -2.20 -4.16
C VAL A 211 -11.91 -3.11 -3.28
N LYS A 212 -10.95 -2.54 -2.55
CA LYS A 212 -10.09 -3.30 -1.65
C LYS A 212 -10.87 -3.96 -0.51
N GLU A 213 -11.74 -3.21 0.18
CA GLU A 213 -12.55 -3.74 1.27
C GLU A 213 -13.36 -4.98 0.83
N ARG A 214 -14.06 -4.89 -0.31
CA ARG A 214 -14.84 -6.00 -0.86
C ARG A 214 -13.98 -7.25 -1.09
N ILE A 215 -12.79 -7.07 -1.64
CA ILE A 215 -11.86 -8.18 -1.92
C ILE A 215 -11.32 -8.79 -0.61
N VAL A 216 -10.92 -7.95 0.34
CA VAL A 216 -10.40 -8.39 1.65
C VAL A 216 -11.48 -9.08 2.48
N GLU A 217 -12.72 -8.57 2.47
CA GLU A 217 -13.85 -9.20 3.15
C GLU A 217 -14.16 -10.59 2.61
N THR A 218 -14.00 -10.77 1.30
CA THR A 218 -14.26 -12.06 0.63
C THR A 218 -13.14 -13.06 0.92
N ASP A 219 -11.89 -12.61 1.03
CA ASP A 219 -10.72 -13.46 1.22
C ASP A 219 -9.69 -12.79 2.17
N PRO A 220 -9.93 -12.83 3.49
CA PRO A 220 -9.06 -12.14 4.46
C PRO A 220 -7.61 -12.64 4.47
N HIS A 221 -7.37 -13.91 4.14
CA HIS A 221 -6.07 -14.57 4.25
C HIS A 221 -5.34 -14.81 2.92
N GLU A 222 -5.85 -14.25 1.81
CA GLU A 222 -5.20 -14.30 0.48
C GLU A 222 -5.02 -15.72 -0.08
N HIS A 223 -6.00 -16.58 0.14
CA HIS A 223 -6.00 -17.92 -0.45
C HIS A 223 -6.57 -17.96 -1.87
N GLY A 224 -7.39 -16.98 -2.26
CA GLY A 224 -8.13 -16.91 -3.52
C GLY A 224 -8.13 -15.52 -4.13
N ILE A 225 -9.33 -14.89 -4.18
CA ILE A 225 -9.57 -13.64 -4.93
C ILE A 225 -8.73 -12.44 -4.45
N ARG A 226 -8.26 -12.42 -3.21
CA ARG A 226 -7.37 -11.35 -2.72
C ARG A 226 -6.05 -11.28 -3.49
N LYS A 227 -5.65 -12.37 -4.15
CA LYS A 227 -4.51 -12.36 -5.09
C LYS A 227 -4.71 -11.41 -6.28
N ALA A 228 -5.95 -10.97 -6.57
CA ALA A 228 -6.23 -9.92 -7.54
C ALA A 228 -5.46 -8.63 -7.26
N LEU A 229 -5.25 -8.30 -5.97
CA LEU A 229 -4.47 -7.14 -5.53
C LEU A 229 -2.99 -7.23 -5.90
N ASN A 230 -2.54 -8.38 -6.42
CA ASN A 230 -1.17 -8.60 -6.86
C ASN A 230 -0.94 -8.29 -8.35
N LEU A 231 -1.93 -7.76 -9.09
CA LEU A 231 -1.71 -7.27 -10.46
C LEU A 231 -0.60 -6.20 -10.45
N GLY A 232 0.38 -6.35 -11.32
CA GLY A 232 1.54 -5.48 -11.40
C GLY A 232 2.64 -5.75 -10.35
N HIS A 233 2.40 -6.63 -9.38
CA HIS A 233 3.31 -6.81 -8.26
C HIS A 233 4.40 -7.84 -8.53
N THR A 234 4.19 -8.84 -9.39
CA THR A 234 5.22 -9.87 -9.64
C THR A 234 6.41 -9.26 -10.36
N MET A 235 6.17 -8.53 -11.44
CA MET A 235 7.24 -7.77 -12.11
C MET A 235 7.63 -6.53 -11.30
N GLY A 236 6.68 -5.86 -10.64
CA GLY A 236 6.93 -4.66 -9.85
C GLY A 236 7.90 -4.90 -8.70
N HIS A 237 7.74 -5.93 -7.89
CA HIS A 237 8.67 -6.27 -6.81
C HIS A 237 10.07 -6.61 -7.33
N ALA A 238 10.16 -7.23 -8.52
CA ALA A 238 11.46 -7.46 -9.16
C ALA A 238 12.11 -6.14 -9.55
N PHE A 239 11.38 -5.19 -10.15
CA PHE A 239 11.89 -3.86 -10.48
C PHE A 239 12.29 -3.07 -9.22
N GLU A 240 11.49 -3.10 -8.16
CA GLU A 240 11.80 -2.43 -6.89
C GLU A 240 13.10 -2.97 -6.27
N SER A 241 13.22 -4.29 -6.21
CA SER A 241 14.42 -4.96 -5.67
C SER A 241 15.66 -4.71 -6.55
N PHE A 242 15.48 -4.72 -7.86
CA PHE A 242 16.54 -4.44 -8.82
C PHE A 242 17.05 -2.99 -8.68
N ALA A 243 16.15 -2.02 -8.63
CA ALA A 243 16.50 -0.61 -8.44
C ALA A 243 17.23 -0.38 -7.11
N MET A 244 16.78 -1.05 -6.04
CA MET A 244 17.44 -1.00 -4.73
C MET A 244 18.87 -1.56 -4.78
N ARG A 245 19.08 -2.72 -5.43
CA ARG A 245 20.43 -3.31 -5.62
C ARG A 245 21.38 -2.41 -6.39
N ARG A 246 20.84 -1.60 -7.32
CA ARG A 246 21.61 -0.63 -8.11
C ARG A 246 21.86 0.70 -7.38
N GLY A 247 21.37 0.88 -6.15
CA GLY A 247 21.50 2.12 -5.40
C GLY A 247 20.63 3.28 -5.91
N THR A 248 19.65 3.00 -6.73
CA THR A 248 18.68 3.96 -7.28
C THR A 248 17.24 3.53 -6.90
N PRO A 249 16.90 3.50 -5.60
CA PRO A 249 15.60 3.00 -5.17
C PRO A 249 14.45 3.80 -5.77
N ILE A 250 13.37 3.12 -6.12
CA ILE A 250 12.12 3.70 -6.60
C ILE A 250 11.02 3.50 -5.57
N LEU A 251 10.01 4.37 -5.56
CA LEU A 251 8.84 4.22 -4.71
C LEU A 251 8.03 2.98 -5.14
N HIS A 252 7.39 2.32 -4.16
CA HIS A 252 6.63 1.10 -4.39
C HIS A 252 5.59 1.23 -5.52
N GLY A 253 4.80 2.32 -5.52
CA GLY A 253 3.80 2.52 -6.57
C GLY A 253 4.38 2.70 -7.97
N TYR A 254 5.58 3.28 -8.10
CA TYR A 254 6.30 3.33 -9.38
C TYR A 254 6.64 1.91 -9.86
N ALA A 255 7.14 1.09 -8.95
CA ALA A 255 7.44 -0.31 -9.27
C ALA A 255 6.18 -1.08 -9.72
N VAL A 256 5.05 -0.89 -9.01
CA VAL A 256 3.76 -1.50 -9.38
C VAL A 256 3.25 -0.99 -10.72
N ALA A 257 3.36 0.32 -10.99
CA ALA A 257 3.00 0.91 -12.28
C ALA A 257 3.81 0.29 -13.43
N TYR A 258 5.12 0.17 -13.25
CA TYR A 258 5.99 -0.50 -14.24
C TYR A 258 5.65 -1.98 -14.41
N GLY A 259 5.37 -2.68 -13.30
CA GLY A 259 4.94 -4.07 -13.35
C GLY A 259 3.61 -4.26 -14.09
N MET A 260 2.67 -3.32 -13.95
CA MET A 260 1.41 -3.35 -14.71
C MET A 260 1.65 -3.27 -16.23
N ILE A 261 2.67 -2.55 -16.73
CA ILE A 261 2.99 -2.53 -18.17
C ILE A 261 3.25 -3.94 -18.68
N GLY A 262 4.16 -4.68 -18.04
CA GLY A 262 4.51 -6.03 -18.46
C GLY A 262 3.36 -7.04 -18.26
N GLU A 263 2.66 -6.97 -17.11
CA GLU A 263 1.58 -7.90 -16.81
C GLU A 263 0.32 -7.64 -17.65
N LEU A 264 0.06 -6.41 -18.12
CA LEU A 264 -0.99 -6.11 -19.10
C LEU A 264 -0.61 -6.60 -20.50
N TYR A 265 0.67 -6.50 -20.90
CA TYR A 265 1.14 -7.12 -22.14
C TYR A 265 0.92 -8.64 -22.11
N MET A 266 1.31 -9.31 -21.01
CA MET A 266 1.06 -10.74 -20.83
C MET A 266 -0.45 -11.05 -20.83
N SER A 267 -1.28 -10.19 -20.24
CA SER A 267 -2.74 -10.31 -20.25
C SER A 267 -3.28 -10.27 -21.69
N ALA A 268 -2.82 -9.36 -22.52
CA ALA A 268 -3.21 -9.29 -23.93
C ALA A 268 -2.80 -10.55 -24.71
N ARG A 269 -1.60 -11.08 -24.44
CA ARG A 269 -1.07 -12.27 -25.14
C ARG A 269 -1.71 -13.58 -24.69
N LYS A 270 -2.01 -13.73 -23.41
CA LYS A 270 -2.41 -15.02 -22.81
C LYS A 270 -3.90 -15.12 -22.51
N THR A 271 -4.54 -14.01 -22.16
CA THR A 271 -5.92 -13.99 -21.66
C THR A 271 -6.85 -13.10 -22.48
N ALA A 272 -6.38 -12.63 -23.65
CA ALA A 272 -7.14 -11.81 -24.60
C ALA A 272 -7.59 -10.45 -24.02
N PHE A 273 -6.83 -9.86 -23.12
CA PHE A 273 -7.10 -8.50 -22.64
C PHE A 273 -7.11 -7.51 -23.80
N PRO A 274 -8.08 -6.57 -23.89
CA PRO A 274 -8.20 -5.64 -25.02
C PRO A 274 -6.93 -4.78 -25.18
N THR A 275 -6.34 -4.81 -26.36
CA THR A 275 -5.08 -4.09 -26.65
C THR A 275 -5.21 -2.57 -26.60
N ASP A 276 -6.39 -2.04 -26.94
CA ASP A 276 -6.69 -0.61 -26.80
C ASP A 276 -6.68 -0.16 -25.34
N ARG A 277 -7.21 -0.96 -24.41
CA ARG A 277 -7.17 -0.71 -22.97
C ARG A 277 -5.76 -0.82 -22.42
N MET A 278 -5.01 -1.82 -22.88
CA MET A 278 -3.60 -1.97 -22.54
C MET A 278 -2.82 -0.71 -22.94
N HIS A 279 -2.91 -0.27 -24.20
CA HIS A 279 -2.18 0.90 -24.67
C HIS A 279 -2.58 2.20 -23.95
N GLN A 280 -3.88 2.40 -23.64
CA GLN A 280 -4.32 3.56 -22.87
C GLN A 280 -3.71 3.56 -21.46
N THR A 281 -3.70 2.41 -20.78
CA THR A 281 -3.10 2.30 -19.44
C THR A 281 -1.58 2.47 -19.49
N VAL A 282 -0.90 1.84 -20.44
CA VAL A 282 0.55 1.96 -20.63
C VAL A 282 0.94 3.41 -20.91
N ARG A 283 0.20 4.08 -21.80
CA ARG A 283 0.42 5.49 -22.09
C ARG A 283 0.31 6.36 -20.84
N PHE A 284 -0.78 6.20 -20.05
CA PHE A 284 -0.96 6.91 -18.79
C PHE A 284 0.21 6.67 -17.83
N ILE A 285 0.65 5.41 -17.69
CA ILE A 285 1.79 5.08 -16.83
C ILE A 285 3.06 5.78 -17.31
N ARG A 286 3.37 5.74 -18.61
CA ARG A 286 4.59 6.36 -19.12
C ARG A 286 4.59 7.88 -18.99
N GLU A 287 3.46 8.53 -19.23
CA GLU A 287 3.31 9.98 -19.11
C GLU A 287 3.52 10.46 -17.66
N ASN A 288 3.08 9.69 -16.66
CA ASN A 288 3.10 10.12 -15.25
C ASN A 288 4.24 9.52 -14.41
N TYR A 289 4.76 8.35 -14.78
CA TYR A 289 5.79 7.64 -13.99
C TYR A 289 7.14 7.57 -14.69
N GLY A 290 7.22 7.95 -15.95
CA GLY A 290 8.44 7.81 -16.73
C GLY A 290 8.82 6.36 -16.99
N THR A 291 10.11 6.04 -16.94
CA THR A 291 10.66 4.72 -17.28
C THR A 291 11.75 4.29 -16.31
N LEU A 292 11.89 2.99 -16.11
CA LEU A 292 13.05 2.38 -15.47
C LEU A 292 14.01 1.87 -16.54
N ASN A 293 15.25 2.33 -16.52
CA ASN A 293 16.26 1.89 -17.49
C ASN A 293 16.73 0.47 -17.19
N ILE A 294 16.35 -0.46 -18.06
CA ILE A 294 16.81 -1.85 -18.06
C ILE A 294 17.35 -2.22 -19.44
N THR A 295 18.23 -3.20 -19.48
CA THR A 295 18.79 -3.77 -20.70
C THR A 295 18.54 -5.28 -20.76
N CYS A 296 18.77 -5.92 -21.90
CA CYS A 296 18.65 -7.39 -22.01
C CYS A 296 19.58 -8.12 -21.03
N ASP A 297 20.71 -7.53 -20.66
CA ASP A 297 21.67 -8.11 -19.71
C ASP A 297 21.10 -8.17 -18.29
N ASP A 298 20.08 -7.37 -17.97
CA ASP A 298 19.43 -7.33 -16.67
C ASP A 298 18.32 -8.42 -16.52
N TYR A 299 17.86 -9.00 -17.64
CA TYR A 299 16.73 -9.97 -17.64
C TYR A 299 16.96 -11.18 -16.74
N PRO A 300 18.14 -11.85 -16.75
CA PRO A 300 18.37 -12.97 -15.85
C PRO A 300 18.18 -12.59 -14.37
N THR A 301 18.69 -11.42 -13.98
CA THR A 301 18.54 -10.92 -12.60
C THR A 301 17.09 -10.61 -12.25
N LEU A 302 16.34 -9.98 -13.17
CA LEU A 302 14.93 -9.67 -12.96
C LEU A 302 14.08 -10.96 -12.83
N ILE A 303 14.34 -11.96 -13.65
CA ILE A 303 13.65 -13.26 -13.60
C ILE A 303 14.00 -14.00 -12.29
N GLU A 304 15.26 -13.97 -11.86
CA GLU A 304 15.67 -14.50 -10.56
C GLU A 304 14.90 -13.83 -9.41
N LEU A 305 14.79 -12.50 -9.43
CA LEU A 305 14.03 -11.75 -8.44
C LEU A 305 12.54 -12.11 -8.43
N MET A 306 11.94 -12.33 -9.62
CA MET A 306 10.57 -12.83 -9.71
C MET A 306 10.41 -14.21 -9.09
N HIS A 307 11.39 -15.12 -9.25
CA HIS A 307 11.35 -16.45 -8.61
C HIS A 307 11.37 -16.38 -7.08
N HIS A 308 12.02 -15.38 -6.51
CA HIS A 308 12.09 -15.19 -5.05
C HIS A 308 10.87 -14.50 -4.44
N ASP A 309 9.87 -14.08 -5.24
CA ASP A 309 8.62 -13.53 -4.70
C ASP A 309 7.90 -14.59 -3.85
N LYS A 310 7.45 -14.17 -2.65
CA LYS A 310 6.75 -15.01 -1.66
C LYS A 310 5.51 -15.74 -2.19
N LYS A 311 4.97 -15.29 -3.31
CA LYS A 311 3.77 -15.85 -3.98
C LYS A 311 4.07 -17.12 -4.75
N ASN A 312 5.35 -17.46 -4.95
CA ASN A 312 5.76 -18.57 -5.79
C ASN A 312 5.84 -19.87 -4.99
N THR A 313 5.29 -20.91 -5.56
CA THR A 313 5.33 -22.25 -5.00
C THR A 313 6.11 -23.15 -5.95
N SER A 314 7.10 -23.88 -5.43
CA SER A 314 7.86 -24.89 -6.21
C SER A 314 8.59 -24.33 -7.46
N GLY A 315 9.07 -23.08 -7.41
CA GLY A 315 9.84 -22.47 -8.49
C GLY A 315 9.02 -21.99 -9.70
N ILE A 316 7.68 -22.00 -9.59
CA ILE A 316 6.79 -21.48 -10.63
C ILE A 316 6.44 -20.03 -10.31
N ILE A 317 6.68 -19.12 -11.25
CA ILE A 317 6.31 -17.70 -11.11
C ILE A 317 4.81 -17.56 -11.37
N ASN A 318 4.10 -17.03 -10.37
CA ASN A 318 2.67 -16.80 -10.45
C ASN A 318 2.36 -15.32 -10.72
N PHE A 319 1.43 -15.11 -11.65
CA PHE A 319 0.96 -13.78 -12.03
C PHE A 319 -0.55 -13.66 -11.79
N THR A 320 -0.99 -12.43 -11.56
CA THR A 320 -2.38 -12.04 -11.74
C THR A 320 -2.51 -11.35 -13.08
N LEU A 321 -3.29 -11.91 -13.98
CA LEU A 321 -3.57 -11.35 -15.31
C LEU A 321 -5.05 -10.98 -15.44
N LEU A 322 -5.41 -10.31 -16.53
CA LEU A 322 -6.78 -9.87 -16.80
C LEU A 322 -7.26 -10.41 -18.17
N GLY A 323 -8.50 -10.88 -18.25
CA GLY A 323 -9.17 -11.15 -19.52
C GLY A 323 -9.89 -9.92 -20.09
N ASN A 324 -10.32 -9.02 -19.21
CA ASN A 324 -10.86 -7.69 -19.49
C ASN A 324 -10.72 -6.85 -18.21
N VAL A 325 -11.02 -5.54 -18.26
CA VAL A 325 -11.18 -4.74 -17.04
C VAL A 325 -12.24 -5.41 -16.15
N GLY A 326 -11.87 -5.73 -14.91
CA GLY A 326 -12.71 -6.46 -13.96
C GLY A 326 -12.76 -7.99 -14.14
N ASP A 327 -12.24 -8.55 -15.24
CA ASP A 327 -12.14 -10.01 -15.43
C ASP A 327 -10.77 -10.53 -14.96
N ILE A 328 -10.70 -10.92 -13.69
CA ILE A 328 -9.46 -11.27 -12.99
C ILE A 328 -9.11 -12.74 -13.20
N ARG A 329 -7.87 -13.02 -13.58
CA ARG A 329 -7.27 -14.34 -13.78
C ARG A 329 -6.10 -14.54 -12.80
N ILE A 330 -6.38 -15.06 -11.61
CA ILE A 330 -5.35 -15.38 -10.61
C ILE A 330 -4.60 -16.66 -10.97
N ASN A 331 -3.40 -16.85 -10.38
CA ASN A 331 -2.56 -18.04 -10.53
C ASN A 331 -2.23 -18.36 -12.00
N GLN A 332 -2.00 -17.33 -12.81
CA GLN A 332 -1.50 -17.51 -14.16
C GLN A 332 0.01 -17.72 -14.13
N THR A 333 0.52 -18.58 -14.98
CA THR A 333 1.96 -18.86 -15.07
C THR A 333 2.52 -18.40 -16.41
N ALA A 334 3.81 -18.10 -16.43
CA ALA A 334 4.53 -17.79 -17.66
C ALA A 334 5.87 -18.51 -17.67
N ASN A 335 6.31 -18.90 -18.85
CA ASN A 335 7.66 -19.40 -19.06
C ASN A 335 8.63 -18.22 -19.22
N GLU A 336 9.93 -18.51 -19.22
CA GLU A 336 10.97 -17.50 -19.27
C GLU A 336 10.93 -16.65 -20.55
N GLU A 337 10.57 -17.22 -21.70
CA GLU A 337 10.47 -16.50 -22.96
C GLU A 337 9.30 -15.51 -22.95
N GLU A 338 8.13 -15.91 -22.42
CA GLU A 338 6.98 -15.01 -22.25
C GLU A 338 7.30 -13.83 -21.31
N ILE A 339 8.13 -14.06 -20.28
CA ILE A 339 8.57 -12.99 -19.38
C ILE A 339 9.54 -12.08 -20.09
N LYS A 340 10.48 -12.59 -20.90
CA LYS A 340 11.40 -11.77 -21.71
C LYS A 340 10.65 -10.90 -22.72
N GLU A 341 9.64 -11.46 -23.42
CA GLU A 341 8.77 -10.66 -24.31
C GLU A 341 8.07 -9.51 -23.56
N ALA A 342 7.61 -9.75 -22.32
CA ALA A 342 7.01 -8.69 -21.50
C ALA A 342 8.02 -7.64 -21.05
N LEU A 343 9.27 -8.03 -20.76
CA LEU A 343 10.38 -7.12 -20.46
C LEU A 343 10.80 -6.31 -21.68
N ASP A 344 10.82 -6.93 -22.88
CA ASP A 344 11.08 -6.23 -24.15
C ASP A 344 10.00 -5.17 -24.41
N PHE A 345 8.71 -5.54 -24.24
CA PHE A 345 7.60 -4.59 -24.37
C PHE A 345 7.70 -3.45 -23.35
N PHE A 346 8.07 -3.73 -22.11
CA PHE A 346 8.32 -2.71 -21.09
C PHE A 346 9.42 -1.74 -21.51
N ARG A 347 10.51 -2.25 -22.08
CA ARG A 347 11.68 -1.45 -22.48
C ARG A 347 11.43 -0.61 -23.73
N GLU A 348 10.72 -1.14 -24.73
CA GLU A 348 10.64 -0.60 -26.09
C GLU A 348 9.24 -0.06 -26.45
N GLY A 349 8.20 -0.49 -25.75
CA GLY A 349 6.78 -0.25 -26.04
C GLY A 349 6.24 1.13 -25.63
#